data_feb84a0bf64f21b1b82e4feb86f13d5c
#
_entry.id   feb84a0bf64f21b1b82e4feb86f13d5c
#
_cell.length_a   1.000
_cell.length_b   1.000
_cell.length_c   1.000
_cell.angle_alpha   90.00
_cell.angle_beta   90.00
_cell.angle_gamma   90.00
#
_symmetry.space_group_name_H-M   'P 1'
#
loop_
_entity.id
_entity.type
_entity.pdbx_description
1 polymer ?
#
loop_
_entity_poly.entity_id
_entity_poly.type
_entity_poly.pdbx_seq_one_letter_code
_entity_poly.pdbx_strand_id
1 'polypeptide(L)'
;MKSGRRTEKPASLRGRKLRPSPPSTDAWSELRRSLGEALGALEEDEYLILVANAEDQYVQFAGQGDHGMRAETVSNTFITLSARLSDEACQELRNLGWSPPTYVPSEGAQEPTEGSPNFYVEVGAPVPYARLAGLGIKTLRAI
;
A
#
# COMPACT_ATOMS: atom_id res chain seq x y z
N MET A 1 -7.92 15.31 23.66
CA MET A 1 -7.75 15.08 23.39
C MET A 1 -7.83 14.70 22.90
N LYS A 2 -7.93 14.54 22.56
CA LYS A 2 -7.92 14.12 22.14
C LYS A 2 -7.74 13.75 21.23
N SER A 3 -7.68 13.68 20.97
CA SER A 3 -7.46 13.25 20.19
C SER A 3 -7.31 13.01 19.39
N GLY A 4 -7.35 13.04 19.16
CA GLY A 4 -7.07 12.67 18.36
C GLY A 4 -6.70 12.44 17.68
N ARG A 5 -6.58 12.23 17.68
CA ARG A 5 -6.12 12.05 17.19
C ARG A 5 -5.98 11.80 16.18
N ARG A 6 -6.25 11.84 16.14
CA ARG A 6 -6.16 11.64 15.31
C ARG A 6 -5.66 11.55 14.50
N THR A 7 -5.50 11.47 14.62
CA THR A 7 -5.01 11.40 13.92
C THR A 7 -4.82 11.53 13.24
N GLU A 8 -4.89 11.61 13.19
CA GLU A 8 -4.70 11.78 12.60
C GLU A 8 -4.32 11.68 11.78
N LYS A 9 -4.27 11.48 11.66
CA LYS A 9 -3.95 11.35 10.99
C LYS A 9 -3.52 11.45 10.34
N PRO A 10 -2.91 11.03 10.75
CA PRO A 10 -2.24 11.68 9.94
C PRO A 10 -2.88 12.09 8.89
N ALA A 11 -3.46 12.46 9.19
CA ALA A 11 -4.26 12.93 8.38
C ALA A 11 -3.84 13.29 7.13
N SER A 12 -2.75 13.72 7.02
CA SER A 12 -2.31 14.15 5.78
C SER A 12 -2.16 13.06 4.83
N LEU A 13 -2.09 11.87 5.27
CA LEU A 13 -1.98 10.84 4.36
C LEU A 13 -3.25 10.53 3.67
N ARG A 14 -4.36 11.00 4.20
CA ARG A 14 -5.49 10.73 3.58
C ARG A 14 -5.81 11.72 2.65
N GLY A 15 -6.09 11.49 1.62
CA GLY A 15 -6.27 12.35 0.68
C GLY A 15 -7.03 13.50 0.75
N ARG A 16 -6.43 14.56 0.77
CA ARG A 16 -6.97 15.68 0.66
C ARG A 16 -7.23 15.82 -0.66
N LYS A 17 -7.96 15.83 -1.31
CA LYS A 17 -8.23 15.99 -2.55
C LYS A 17 -8.12 17.22 -3.16
N LEU A 18 -7.30 18.01 -2.86
CA LEU A 18 -7.22 19.25 -3.37
C LEU A 18 -6.28 19.45 -4.40
N ARG A 19 -5.46 18.67 -4.81
CA ARG A 19 -4.41 19.01 -5.55
C ARG A 19 -4.44 18.88 -6.92
N PRO A 20 -4.55 19.82 -7.68
CA PRO A 20 -4.48 19.78 -9.10
C PRO A 20 -3.10 19.51 -9.63
N SER A 21 -2.07 19.79 -8.91
CA SER A 21 -0.74 19.51 -9.41
C SER A 21 -0.03 18.48 -8.60
N PRO A 22 0.92 17.77 -9.19
CA PRO A 22 1.67 16.77 -8.44
C PRO A 22 2.53 17.43 -7.38
N PRO A 23 2.80 16.74 -6.29
CA PRO A 23 3.69 17.24 -5.27
C PRO A 23 5.10 17.44 -5.80
N SER A 24 5.84 18.34 -5.18
CA SER A 24 7.24 18.56 -5.51
C SER A 24 8.08 17.35 -5.10
N THR A 25 9.30 17.29 -5.59
CA THR A 25 10.23 16.25 -5.22
C THR A 25 10.44 16.22 -3.71
N ASP A 26 10.50 17.41 -3.08
CA ASP A 26 10.68 17.48 -1.64
C ASP A 26 9.48 16.92 -0.90
N ALA A 27 8.28 17.18 -1.40
CA ALA A 27 7.08 16.65 -0.77
C ALA A 27 7.04 15.13 -0.84
N TRP A 28 7.44 14.56 -1.97
CA TRP A 28 7.51 13.11 -2.08
C TRP A 28 8.55 12.52 -1.14
N SER A 29 9.69 13.18 -1.00
CA SER A 29 10.75 12.72 -0.11
C SER A 29 10.30 12.77 1.34
N GLU A 30 9.59 13.83 1.71
CA GLU A 30 9.06 13.95 3.05
C GLU A 30 7.99 12.92 3.36
N LEU A 31 7.11 12.67 2.42
CA LEU A 31 6.09 11.65 2.59
C LEU A 31 6.74 10.28 2.76
N ARG A 32 7.76 10.00 1.96
CA ARG A 32 8.46 8.72 2.06
C ARG A 32 9.10 8.55 3.43
N ARG A 33 9.73 9.61 3.94
CA ARG A 33 10.36 9.56 5.26
C ARG A 33 9.32 9.35 6.35
N SER A 34 8.23 10.11 6.30
CA SER A 34 7.16 9.97 7.28
C SER A 34 6.52 8.59 7.23
N LEU A 35 6.35 8.05 6.04
CA LEU A 35 5.79 6.72 5.88
C LEU A 35 6.73 5.68 6.49
N GLY A 36 8.03 5.79 6.25
CA GLY A 36 8.98 4.87 6.83
C GLY A 36 8.93 4.87 8.35
N GLU A 37 8.80 6.05 8.95
CA GLU A 37 8.68 6.17 10.40
C GLU A 37 7.38 5.53 10.90
N ALA A 38 6.29 5.78 10.19
CA ALA A 38 5.00 5.20 10.56
C ALA A 38 5.01 3.68 10.47
N LEU A 39 5.65 3.15 9.43
CA LEU A 39 5.75 1.70 9.26
C LEU A 39 6.58 1.09 10.41
N GLY A 40 7.64 1.78 10.82
CA GLY A 40 8.47 1.30 11.92
C GLY A 40 7.75 1.29 13.25
N ALA A 41 6.65 2.04 13.36
CA ALA A 41 5.86 2.09 14.58
C ALA A 41 4.69 1.10 14.59
N LEU A 42 4.44 0.41 13.47
CA LEU A 42 3.34 -0.55 13.42
C LEU A 42 3.67 -1.79 14.26
N GLU A 43 2.71 -2.17 15.07
CA GLU A 43 2.83 -3.38 15.86
C GLU A 43 2.15 -4.54 15.16
N GLU A 44 2.25 -5.71 15.75
CA GLU A 44 1.62 -6.90 15.19
C GLU A 44 0.11 -6.66 15.07
N ASP A 45 -0.43 -7.04 13.94
CA ASP A 45 -1.86 -6.89 13.61
C ASP A 45 -2.33 -5.46 13.42
N GLU A 46 -1.41 -4.51 13.31
CA GLU A 46 -1.76 -3.14 12.93
C GLU A 46 -1.55 -2.93 11.44
N TYR A 47 -2.36 -2.04 10.87
CA TYR A 47 -2.35 -1.78 9.45
C TYR A 47 -2.18 -0.29 9.15
N LEU A 48 -1.56 0.02 8.03
CA LEU A 48 -1.49 1.38 7.52
C LEU A 48 -1.87 1.33 6.05
N ILE A 49 -2.79 2.16 5.64
CA ILE A 49 -3.27 2.18 4.26
C ILE A 49 -3.06 3.56 3.65
N LEU A 50 -2.35 3.58 2.52
CA LEU A 50 -2.21 4.80 1.72
C LEU A 50 -3.20 4.71 0.58
N VAL A 51 -4.02 5.72 0.44
CA VAL A 51 -5.04 5.75 -0.62
C VAL A 51 -4.69 6.85 -1.60
N ALA A 52 -4.69 6.51 -2.87
CA ALA A 52 -4.49 7.49 -3.92
C ALA A 52 -5.80 8.25 -4.16
N ASN A 53 -5.78 9.20 -5.09
CA ASN A 53 -6.98 9.98 -5.38
C ASN A 53 -8.13 9.12 -5.86
N ALA A 54 -7.85 8.06 -6.58
CA ALA A 54 -8.88 7.11 -6.99
C ALA A 54 -9.11 6.15 -5.82
N GLU A 55 -10.35 5.96 -5.47
CA GLU A 55 -10.68 5.18 -4.29
C GLU A 55 -10.23 3.74 -4.36
N ASP A 56 -10.14 3.20 -5.56
CA ASP A 56 -9.78 1.81 -5.74
C ASP A 56 -8.26 1.56 -5.71
N GLN A 57 -7.47 2.63 -5.63
CA GLN A 57 -6.03 2.49 -5.67
C GLN A 57 -5.44 2.74 -4.29
N TYR A 58 -4.80 1.75 -3.73
CA TYR A 58 -4.22 1.85 -2.40
C TYR A 58 -3.01 0.93 -2.25
N VAL A 59 -2.22 1.21 -1.22
CA VAL A 59 -1.17 0.30 -0.76
C VAL A 59 -1.41 0.11 0.73
N GLN A 60 -1.50 -1.13 1.16
CA GLN A 60 -1.71 -1.46 2.56
C GLN A 60 -0.48 -2.15 3.12
N PHE A 61 -0.14 -1.82 4.34
CA PHE A 61 0.96 -2.46 5.05
C PHE A 61 0.40 -3.08 6.33
N ALA A 62 0.80 -4.31 6.61
CA ALA A 62 0.36 -5.00 7.80
C ALA A 62 1.57 -5.42 8.61
N GLY A 63 1.62 -4.99 9.86
CA GLY A 63 2.67 -5.39 10.77
C GLY A 63 2.46 -6.83 11.22
N GLN A 64 3.51 -7.62 11.20
CA GLN A 64 3.44 -9.02 11.58
C GLN A 64 4.40 -9.35 12.72
N GLY A 65 4.75 -8.35 13.50
CA GLY A 65 5.62 -8.54 14.65
C GLY A 65 6.97 -9.14 14.25
N ASP A 66 7.36 -10.18 14.94
CA ASP A 66 8.65 -10.83 14.69
C ASP A 66 8.71 -11.51 13.32
N HIS A 67 7.58 -11.68 12.66
CA HIS A 67 7.55 -12.31 11.35
C HIS A 67 7.77 -11.32 10.21
N GLY A 68 7.83 -10.02 10.51
CA GLY A 68 8.13 -9.01 9.50
C GLY A 68 6.95 -8.16 9.13
N MET A 69 6.76 -7.91 7.85
CA MET A 69 5.69 -7.04 7.35
C MET A 69 5.22 -7.52 5.99
N ARG A 70 3.93 -7.39 5.76
CA ARG A 70 3.33 -7.72 4.47
C ARG A 70 2.77 -6.44 3.87
N ALA A 71 2.99 -6.24 2.58
CA ALA A 71 2.39 -5.13 1.86
C ALA A 71 1.53 -5.68 0.73
N GLU A 72 0.43 -4.98 0.43
CA GLU A 72 -0.45 -5.36 -0.67
C GLU A 72 -0.90 -4.13 -1.42
N THR A 73 -1.07 -4.25 -2.73
CA THR A 73 -1.69 -3.22 -3.53
C THR A 73 -2.75 -3.86 -4.39
N VAL A 74 -3.78 -3.09 -4.72
CA VAL A 74 -4.98 -3.62 -5.36
C VAL A 74 -4.68 -4.27 -6.71
N SER A 75 -5.37 -5.37 -6.99
CA SER A 75 -5.31 -6.03 -8.28
C SER A 75 -6.63 -5.79 -9.02
N ASN A 76 -6.67 -6.17 -10.29
CA ASN A 76 -7.88 -6.06 -11.09
C ASN A 76 -9.03 -6.90 -10.58
N THR A 77 -8.77 -7.80 -9.64
CA THR A 77 -9.83 -8.60 -9.03
C THR A 77 -10.86 -7.73 -8.32
N PHE A 78 -10.41 -6.63 -7.70
CA PHE A 78 -11.29 -5.81 -6.89
C PHE A 78 -11.57 -4.42 -7.47
N ILE A 79 -11.00 -4.09 -8.62
CA ILE A 79 -11.16 -2.77 -9.20
C ILE A 79 -12.29 -2.76 -10.19
N THR A 80 -13.08 -1.69 -10.20
CA THR A 80 -14.17 -1.55 -11.17
C THR A 80 -13.59 -1.44 -12.57
N LEU A 81 -14.40 -1.75 -13.56
CA LEU A 81 -13.94 -1.75 -14.94
C LEU A 81 -13.36 -0.41 -15.36
N SER A 82 -13.93 0.69 -14.89
CA SER A 82 -13.46 2.02 -15.29
C SER A 82 -12.09 2.37 -14.68
N ALA A 83 -11.72 1.72 -13.59
CA ALA A 83 -10.45 1.99 -12.93
C ALA A 83 -9.43 0.85 -13.12
N ARG A 84 -9.75 -0.09 -14.00
CA ARG A 84 -8.92 -1.28 -14.16
C ARG A 84 -7.51 -0.96 -14.59
N LEU A 85 -6.55 -1.63 -13.98
CA LEU A 85 -5.14 -1.45 -14.34
C LEU A 85 -4.88 -2.02 -15.73
N SER A 86 -4.11 -1.30 -16.51
CA SER A 86 -3.69 -1.78 -17.83
C SER A 86 -2.65 -2.87 -17.67
N ASP A 87 -2.39 -3.60 -18.74
CA ASP A 87 -1.33 -4.60 -18.73
C ASP A 87 0.02 -3.97 -18.43
N GLU A 88 0.23 -2.74 -18.95
CA GLU A 88 1.47 -2.01 -18.69
C GLU A 88 1.59 -1.65 -17.22
N ALA A 89 0.51 -1.23 -16.58
CA ALA A 89 0.53 -0.90 -15.16
C ALA A 89 0.82 -2.15 -14.33
N CYS A 90 0.20 -3.28 -14.68
CA CYS A 90 0.47 -4.53 -13.99
C CYS A 90 1.93 -4.96 -14.14
N GLN A 91 2.49 -4.78 -15.34
CA GLN A 91 3.89 -5.10 -15.56
C GLN A 91 4.79 -4.17 -14.76
N GLU A 92 4.41 -2.90 -14.65
CA GLU A 92 5.19 -1.94 -13.86
C GLU A 92 5.20 -2.34 -12.39
N LEU A 93 4.09 -2.84 -11.86
CA LEU A 93 4.06 -3.32 -10.49
C LEU A 93 5.05 -4.48 -10.30
N ARG A 94 5.08 -5.39 -11.25
CA ARG A 94 6.05 -6.49 -11.17
C ARG A 94 7.48 -5.96 -11.23
N ASN A 95 7.73 -4.97 -12.08
CA ASN A 95 9.06 -4.39 -12.20
C ASN A 95 9.49 -3.70 -10.91
N LEU A 96 8.55 -3.16 -10.16
CA LEU A 96 8.83 -2.53 -8.88
C LEU A 96 9.12 -3.55 -7.78
N GLY A 97 8.77 -4.81 -8.00
CA GLY A 97 9.06 -5.87 -7.04
C GLY A 97 7.84 -6.56 -6.45
N TRP A 98 6.64 -6.19 -6.90
CA TRP A 98 5.43 -6.85 -6.40
C TRP A 98 5.28 -8.24 -7.00
N SER A 99 4.88 -9.19 -6.17
CA SER A 99 4.48 -10.52 -6.64
C SER A 99 3.05 -10.44 -7.14
N PRO A 100 2.73 -11.08 -8.26
CA PRO A 100 1.37 -11.01 -8.80
C PRO A 100 0.38 -11.80 -7.95
N PRO A 101 -0.92 -11.51 -8.10
CA PRO A 101 -1.94 -12.30 -7.40
C PRO A 101 -1.81 -13.78 -7.71
N THR A 102 -2.10 -14.60 -6.71
CA THR A 102 -1.96 -16.05 -6.84
C THR A 102 -3.30 -16.76 -6.96
N TYR A 103 -4.39 -16.08 -6.67
CA TYR A 103 -5.72 -16.68 -6.84
C TYR A 103 -6.78 -15.59 -7.00
N VAL A 104 -7.95 -15.98 -7.49
CA VAL A 104 -9.10 -15.10 -7.59
C VAL A 104 -10.14 -15.64 -6.61
N PRO A 105 -10.62 -14.82 -5.67
CA PRO A 105 -11.62 -15.29 -4.72
C PRO A 105 -12.90 -15.72 -5.41
N SER A 106 -13.52 -16.78 -4.91
CA SER A 106 -14.78 -17.28 -5.44
C SER A 106 -15.75 -17.41 -4.30
N GLU A 107 -17.00 -17.07 -4.56
CA GLU A 107 -18.03 -17.19 -3.55
C GLU A 107 -18.18 -18.63 -3.15
N GLY A 108 -18.22 -18.91 -1.87
CA GLY A 108 -18.39 -20.25 -1.35
C GLY A 108 -17.13 -21.11 -1.32
N ALA A 109 -16.04 -20.63 -1.89
CA ALA A 109 -14.80 -21.38 -1.88
C ALA A 109 -13.97 -20.98 -0.66
N GLN A 110 -13.21 -21.94 -0.14
CA GLN A 110 -12.31 -21.66 0.96
C GLN A 110 -11.07 -20.95 0.40
N GLU A 111 -10.64 -19.89 1.05
CA GLU A 111 -9.46 -19.18 0.59
C GLU A 111 -8.20 -19.98 0.88
N PRO A 112 -7.21 -19.92 -0.03
CA PRO A 112 -5.93 -20.56 0.23
C PRO A 112 -5.27 -19.97 1.46
N THR A 113 -4.45 -20.75 2.12
CA THR A 113 -3.72 -20.29 3.30
C THR A 113 -2.51 -19.45 2.94
N GLU A 114 -2.07 -19.52 1.69
CA GLU A 114 -0.92 -18.76 1.23
C GLU A 114 -1.25 -18.00 -0.04
N GLY A 115 -0.46 -16.99 -0.33
CA GLY A 115 -0.66 -16.20 -1.52
C GLY A 115 -1.57 -15.02 -1.28
N SER A 116 -2.13 -14.47 -2.33
CA SER A 116 -2.93 -13.25 -2.24
C SER A 116 -3.79 -13.05 -3.48
N PRO A 117 -4.99 -12.49 -3.32
CA PRO A 117 -5.76 -12.04 -4.48
C PRO A 117 -5.29 -10.68 -4.99
N ASN A 118 -4.38 -10.03 -4.27
CA ASN A 118 -3.78 -8.74 -4.65
C ASN A 118 -2.32 -8.93 -5.00
N PHE A 119 -1.69 -7.89 -5.57
CA PHE A 119 -0.24 -7.86 -5.64
C PHE A 119 0.28 -7.78 -4.21
N TYR A 120 1.36 -8.44 -3.90
CA TYR A 120 1.86 -8.49 -2.53
C TYR A 120 3.36 -8.61 -2.44
N VAL A 121 3.88 -8.26 -1.26
CA VAL A 121 5.29 -8.42 -0.92
C VAL A 121 5.33 -8.80 0.55
N GLU A 122 6.16 -9.78 0.89
CA GLU A 122 6.38 -10.15 2.28
C GLU A 122 7.86 -10.02 2.58
N VAL A 123 8.18 -9.36 3.68
CA VAL A 123 9.56 -9.20 4.11
C VAL A 123 9.68 -9.66 5.55
N GLY A 124 10.75 -10.39 5.82
CA GLY A 124 11.02 -10.84 7.18
C GLY A 124 11.66 -9.76 8.02
N ALA A 125 11.74 -9.99 9.31
CA ALA A 125 12.43 -9.09 10.22
C ALA A 125 13.94 -9.32 10.11
N PRO A 126 14.76 -8.28 10.23
CA PRO A 126 14.38 -6.88 10.44
C PRO A 126 13.82 -6.25 9.17
N VAL A 127 12.73 -5.53 9.32
CA VAL A 127 12.00 -4.98 8.17
C VAL A 127 12.72 -3.74 7.63
N PRO A 128 12.95 -3.66 6.30
CA PRO A 128 13.58 -2.48 5.72
C PRO A 128 12.53 -1.40 5.45
N TYR A 129 12.13 -0.69 6.50
CA TYR A 129 11.02 0.25 6.43
C TYR A 129 11.19 1.33 5.38
N ALA A 130 12.40 1.87 5.23
CA ALA A 130 12.64 2.92 4.24
C ALA A 130 12.43 2.39 2.82
N ARG A 131 12.84 1.15 2.57
CA ARG A 131 12.66 0.55 1.25
C ARG A 131 11.19 0.26 0.97
N LEU A 132 10.47 -0.24 1.97
CA LEU A 132 9.03 -0.48 1.81
C LEU A 132 8.28 0.84 1.59
N ALA A 133 8.65 1.88 2.31
CA ALA A 133 8.04 3.19 2.11
C ALA A 133 8.29 3.66 0.68
N GLY A 134 9.51 3.49 0.18
CA GLY A 134 9.84 3.84 -1.20
C GLY A 134 9.00 3.05 -2.21
N LEU A 135 8.81 1.76 -1.95
CA LEU A 135 7.97 0.94 -2.81
C LEU A 135 6.53 1.45 -2.83
N GLY A 136 5.97 1.77 -1.67
CA GLY A 136 4.61 2.28 -1.59
C GLY A 136 4.44 3.58 -2.37
N ILE A 137 5.37 4.53 -2.21
CA ILE A 137 5.30 5.79 -2.91
C ILE A 137 5.42 5.59 -4.42
N LYS A 138 6.39 4.78 -4.86
CA LYS A 138 6.56 4.52 -6.29
C LYS A 138 5.33 3.86 -6.89
N THR A 139 4.70 2.98 -6.12
CA THR A 139 3.50 2.27 -6.57
C THR A 139 2.36 3.25 -6.81
N LEU A 140 2.09 4.12 -5.85
CA LEU A 140 1.01 5.08 -6.02
C LEU A 140 1.26 6.08 -7.13
N ARG A 141 2.52 6.31 -7.47
CA ARG A 141 2.84 7.20 -8.58
C ARG A 141 2.78 6.50 -9.94
N ALA A 142 2.81 5.18 -9.94
CA ALA A 142 2.82 4.40 -11.19
C ALA A 142 1.44 3.97 -11.66
N ILE A 143 0.43 3.95 -10.78
CA ILE A 143 -0.90 3.43 -11.12
C ILE A 143 -1.98 4.50 -11.06
#